data_7715171677f7dd2eb326deb947761435
#
_entry.id   7715171677f7dd2eb326deb947761435
#
_cell.length_a   1.000
_cell.length_b   1.000
_cell.length_c   1.000
_cell.angle_alpha   90.00
_cell.angle_beta   90.00
_cell.angle_gamma   90.00
#
_symmetry.space_group_name_H-M   'P 1'
#
loop_
_entity.id
_entity.type
_entity.pdbx_description
1 polymer ?
#
loop_
_entity_poly.entity_id
_entity_poly.type
_entity_poly.pdbx_seq_one_letter_code
_entity_poly.pdbx_strand_id
1 'polypeptide(L)'
;MNITTWGIVGILLMFAAIIGTGFWISNGGKPYNTGIFTLHKLITIAAVVILALMTVKTHRTSGLNTAGLAGVITSGCLLIGTMVTGGMLSVDKVMPSIVLRMHQILPFLTTLSTGITLFIMK
;
A
#
# COMPACT_ATOMS: atom_id res chain seq x y z
N MET A 1 22.79 0.81 5.60
CA MET A 1 22.12 2.11 5.84
C MET A 1 20.71 1.80 6.34
N ASN A 2 20.50 2.10 7.59
CA ASN A 2 19.21 1.86 8.22
C ASN A 2 18.11 2.70 7.58
N ILE A 3 16.88 2.25 7.70
CA ILE A 3 15.71 3.04 7.25
C ILE A 3 15.69 4.33 8.07
N THR A 4 15.74 5.46 7.38
CA THR A 4 15.71 6.76 8.03
C THR A 4 14.28 7.13 8.46
N THR A 5 14.15 7.95 9.49
CA THR A 5 12.85 8.51 9.89
C THR A 5 12.16 9.21 8.72
N TRP A 6 12.90 9.93 7.89
CA TRP A 6 12.38 10.59 6.68
C TRP A 6 11.86 9.61 5.64
N GLY A 7 12.51 8.42 5.51
CA GLY A 7 11.99 7.35 4.65
C GLY A 7 10.64 6.81 5.13
N ILE A 8 10.49 6.62 6.45
CA ILE A 8 9.21 6.19 7.05
C ILE A 8 8.13 7.25 6.81
N VAL A 9 8.42 8.51 7.09
CA VAL A 9 7.49 9.63 6.86
C VAL A 9 7.08 9.70 5.39
N GLY A 10 8.03 9.57 4.47
CA GLY A 10 7.75 9.59 3.03
C GLY A 10 6.77 8.48 2.61
N ILE A 11 6.98 7.25 3.07
CA ILE A 11 6.08 6.12 2.78
C ILE A 11 4.69 6.36 3.39
N LEU A 12 4.60 6.84 4.63
CA LEU A 12 3.31 7.12 5.27
C LEU A 12 2.54 8.22 4.53
N LEU A 13 3.23 9.25 4.03
CA LEU A 13 2.62 10.29 3.19
C LEU A 13 2.13 9.71 1.85
N MET A 14 2.87 8.79 1.24
CA MET A 14 2.40 8.09 0.03
C MET A 14 1.13 7.28 0.31
N PHE A 15 1.06 6.54 1.42
CA PHE A 15 -0.16 5.84 1.83
C PHE A 15 -1.32 6.78 2.08
N ALA A 16 -1.09 7.92 2.72
CA ALA A 16 -2.11 8.95 2.90
C ALA A 16 -2.65 9.46 1.56
N ALA A 17 -1.78 9.68 0.57
CA ALA A 17 -2.17 10.08 -0.77
C ALA A 17 -2.95 8.96 -1.51
N ILE A 18 -2.56 7.69 -1.34
CA ILE A 18 -3.28 6.54 -1.90
C ILE A 18 -4.70 6.46 -1.31
N ILE A 19 -4.83 6.57 0.01
CA ILE A 19 -6.12 6.53 0.70
C ILE A 19 -6.97 7.74 0.27
N GLY A 20 -6.41 8.94 0.24
CA GLY A 20 -7.11 10.17 -0.15
C GLY A 20 -7.63 10.12 -1.59
N THR A 21 -6.80 9.70 -2.53
CA THR A 21 -7.22 9.52 -3.94
C THR A 21 -8.23 8.41 -4.09
N GLY A 22 -8.10 7.32 -3.33
CA GLY A 22 -9.09 6.24 -3.28
C GLY A 22 -10.46 6.70 -2.81
N PHE A 23 -10.54 7.51 -1.75
CA PHE A 23 -11.79 8.13 -1.32
C PHE A 23 -12.37 9.05 -2.37
N TRP A 24 -11.54 9.85 -3.04
CA TRP A 24 -12.00 10.72 -4.11
C TRP A 24 -12.63 9.94 -5.26
N ILE A 25 -11.98 8.85 -5.70
CA ILE A 25 -12.51 7.96 -6.73
C ILE A 25 -13.83 7.34 -6.29
N SER A 26 -13.90 6.85 -5.05
CA SER A 26 -15.09 6.21 -4.49
C SER A 26 -16.29 7.15 -4.42
N ASN A 27 -16.08 8.40 -4.02
CA ASN A 27 -17.13 9.41 -3.93
C ASN A 27 -17.68 9.85 -5.28
N GLY A 28 -16.84 9.83 -6.33
CA GLY A 28 -17.26 10.16 -7.69
C GLY A 28 -18.07 9.08 -8.39
N GLY A 29 -17.99 7.84 -7.92
CA GLY A 29 -18.65 6.68 -8.54
C GLY A 29 -18.14 6.36 -9.94
N LYS A 30 -18.75 5.35 -10.55
CA LYS A 30 -18.47 4.98 -11.96
C LYS A 30 -19.30 5.83 -12.94
N PRO A 31 -18.74 6.21 -14.10
CA PRO A 31 -17.38 5.97 -14.57
C PRO A 31 -16.37 6.80 -13.77
N TYR A 32 -15.24 6.19 -13.40
CA TYR A 32 -14.21 6.86 -12.61
C TYR A 32 -13.52 7.98 -13.41
N ASN A 33 -13.16 9.07 -12.70
CA ASN A 33 -12.32 10.11 -13.30
C ASN A 33 -10.96 9.51 -13.69
N THR A 34 -10.65 9.49 -14.96
CA THR A 34 -9.45 8.84 -15.51
C THR A 34 -8.16 9.41 -14.93
N GLY A 35 -8.10 10.73 -14.72
CA GLY A 35 -6.90 11.38 -14.16
C GLY A 35 -6.61 10.93 -12.75
N ILE A 36 -7.59 11.00 -11.85
CA ILE A 36 -7.44 10.63 -10.45
C ILE A 36 -7.22 9.11 -10.30
N PHE A 37 -7.93 8.33 -11.10
CA PHE A 37 -7.79 6.87 -11.12
C PHE A 37 -6.38 6.44 -11.56
N THR A 38 -5.83 7.08 -12.59
CA THR A 38 -4.45 6.86 -13.06
C THR A 38 -3.46 7.28 -12.00
N LEU A 39 -3.64 8.46 -11.39
CA LEU A 39 -2.79 8.95 -10.31
C LEU A 39 -2.77 7.98 -9.12
N HIS A 40 -3.93 7.50 -8.68
CA HIS A 40 -4.04 6.51 -7.60
C HIS A 40 -3.24 5.23 -7.91
N LYS A 41 -3.35 4.69 -9.12
CA LYS A 41 -2.58 3.52 -9.55
C LYS A 41 -1.08 3.79 -9.58
N LEU A 42 -0.65 4.93 -10.13
CA LEU A 42 0.77 5.27 -10.23
C LEU A 42 1.42 5.46 -8.86
N ILE A 43 0.76 6.14 -7.93
CA ILE A 43 1.26 6.30 -6.56
C ILE A 43 1.35 4.93 -5.86
N THR A 44 0.37 4.06 -6.06
CA THR A 44 0.38 2.71 -5.49
C THR A 44 1.56 1.89 -6.01
N ILE A 45 1.79 1.88 -7.31
CA ILE A 45 2.93 1.18 -7.92
C ILE A 45 4.25 1.75 -7.39
N ALA A 46 4.39 3.07 -7.34
CA ALA A 46 5.58 3.73 -6.82
C ALA A 46 5.84 3.35 -5.35
N ALA A 47 4.81 3.33 -4.51
CA ALA A 47 4.93 2.91 -3.11
C ALA A 47 5.41 1.46 -2.98
N VAL A 48 4.86 0.54 -3.77
CA VAL A 48 5.27 -0.88 -3.79
C VAL A 48 6.74 -1.02 -4.19
N VAL A 49 7.17 -0.33 -5.25
CA VAL A 49 8.57 -0.37 -5.71
C VAL A 49 9.52 0.18 -4.64
N ILE A 50 9.19 1.32 -4.05
CA ILE A 50 10.02 1.94 -3.00
C ILE A 50 10.12 1.01 -1.78
N LEU A 51 9.01 0.43 -1.33
CA LEU A 51 9.01 -0.52 -0.21
C LEU A 51 9.85 -1.77 -0.51
N ALA A 52 9.74 -2.32 -1.71
CA ALA A 52 10.56 -3.45 -2.14
C ALA A 52 12.06 -3.10 -2.11
N LEU A 53 12.44 -1.95 -2.65
CA LEU A 53 13.82 -1.47 -2.63
C LEU A 53 14.33 -1.23 -1.21
N MET A 54 13.53 -0.62 -0.33
CA MET A 54 13.89 -0.40 1.07
C MET A 54 14.10 -1.74 1.79
N THR A 55 13.21 -2.69 1.60
CA THR A 55 13.30 -4.03 2.20
C THR A 55 14.55 -4.78 1.74
N VAL A 56 14.80 -4.83 0.45
CA VAL A 56 15.99 -5.49 -0.12
C VAL A 56 17.27 -4.84 0.40
N LYS A 57 17.31 -3.51 0.43
CA LYS A 57 18.47 -2.77 0.94
C LYS A 57 18.73 -3.09 2.41
N THR A 58 17.71 -3.05 3.26
CA THR A 58 17.84 -3.36 4.68
C THR A 58 18.28 -4.81 4.89
N HIS A 59 17.71 -5.75 4.14
CA HIS A 59 18.12 -7.16 4.21
C HIS A 59 19.61 -7.35 3.88
N ARG A 60 20.09 -6.66 2.84
CA ARG A 60 21.50 -6.76 2.40
C ARG A 60 22.47 -6.09 3.36
N THR A 61 22.08 -5.01 4.04
CA THR A 61 22.99 -4.23 4.90
C THR A 61 23.02 -4.70 6.35
N SER A 62 21.86 -5.03 6.91
CA SER A 62 21.70 -5.32 8.34
C SER A 62 21.12 -6.70 8.61
N GLY A 63 20.58 -7.38 7.59
CA GLY A 63 19.74 -8.56 7.75
C GLY A 63 18.37 -8.21 8.33
N LEU A 64 17.41 -9.10 8.14
CA LEU A 64 16.10 -9.02 8.76
C LEU A 64 16.04 -9.98 9.94
N ASN A 65 15.69 -9.48 11.11
CA ASN A 65 15.34 -10.34 12.24
C ASN A 65 13.96 -10.98 12.00
N THR A 66 13.58 -11.93 12.83
CA THR A 66 12.31 -12.68 12.71
C THR A 66 11.09 -11.73 12.70
N ALA A 67 11.09 -10.71 13.55
CA ALA A 67 9.99 -9.74 13.60
C ALA A 67 9.91 -8.90 12.33
N GLY A 68 11.04 -8.42 11.82
CA GLY A 68 11.11 -7.70 10.54
C GLY A 68 10.65 -8.56 9.37
N LEU A 69 11.09 -9.82 9.30
CA LEU A 69 10.66 -10.77 8.27
C LEU A 69 9.15 -11.03 8.34
N ALA A 70 8.62 -11.29 9.53
CA ALA A 70 7.17 -11.48 9.72
C ALA A 70 6.38 -10.23 9.31
N GLY A 71 6.86 -9.04 9.65
CA GLY A 71 6.26 -7.78 9.25
C GLY A 71 6.25 -7.58 7.74
N VAL A 72 7.37 -7.88 7.06
CA VAL A 72 7.48 -7.80 5.59
C VAL A 72 6.49 -8.75 4.91
N ILE A 73 6.40 -10.00 5.37
CA ILE A 73 5.47 -10.98 4.82
C ILE A 73 4.02 -10.52 5.02
N THR A 74 3.66 -10.09 6.23
CA THR A 74 2.30 -9.62 6.54
C THR A 74 1.94 -8.40 5.71
N SER A 75 2.81 -7.39 5.66
CA SER A 75 2.57 -6.18 4.86
C SER A 75 2.48 -6.49 3.37
N GLY A 76 3.31 -7.39 2.87
CA GLY A 76 3.28 -7.85 1.48
C GLY A 76 1.97 -8.54 1.13
N CYS A 77 1.47 -9.44 1.97
CA CYS A 77 0.18 -10.10 1.78
C CYS A 77 -0.98 -9.10 1.78
N LEU A 78 -0.99 -8.12 2.68
CA LEU A 78 -1.99 -7.06 2.75
C LEU A 78 -1.95 -6.16 1.51
N LEU A 79 -0.76 -5.81 1.03
CA LEU A 79 -0.57 -5.05 -0.22
C LEU A 79 -1.13 -5.81 -1.42
N ILE A 80 -0.80 -7.09 -1.56
CA ILE A 80 -1.33 -7.92 -2.65
C ILE A 80 -2.85 -7.97 -2.58
N GLY A 81 -3.44 -8.21 -1.40
CA GLY A 81 -4.89 -8.21 -1.22
C GLY A 81 -5.52 -6.87 -1.61
N THR A 82 -4.89 -5.76 -1.25
CA THR A 82 -5.35 -4.41 -1.63
C THR A 82 -5.31 -4.22 -3.15
N MET A 83 -4.22 -4.65 -3.81
CA MET A 83 -4.07 -4.53 -5.25
C MET A 83 -5.07 -5.42 -6.01
N VAL A 84 -5.28 -6.66 -5.54
CA VAL A 84 -6.24 -7.60 -6.14
C VAL A 84 -7.66 -7.03 -6.06
N THR A 85 -8.09 -6.57 -4.87
CA THR A 85 -9.43 -5.99 -4.70
C THR A 85 -9.60 -4.70 -5.52
N GLY A 86 -8.57 -3.86 -5.60
CA GLY A 86 -8.57 -2.67 -6.45
C GLY A 86 -8.65 -3.02 -7.94
N GLY A 87 -7.92 -4.05 -8.37
CA GLY A 87 -8.02 -4.57 -9.74
C GLY A 87 -9.42 -5.08 -10.08
N MET A 88 -10.05 -5.82 -9.16
CA MET A 88 -11.43 -6.29 -9.34
C MET A 88 -12.42 -5.13 -9.49
N LEU A 89 -12.27 -4.07 -8.69
CA LEU A 89 -13.13 -2.88 -8.78
C LEU A 89 -12.88 -2.05 -10.06
N SER A 90 -11.74 -2.26 -10.73
CA SER A 90 -11.38 -1.55 -11.96
C SER A 90 -12.11 -2.05 -13.20
N VAL A 91 -12.69 -3.25 -13.17
CA VAL A 91 -13.39 -3.83 -14.31
C VAL A 91 -14.82 -3.31 -14.40
N ASP A 92 -15.39 -3.30 -15.63
CA ASP A 92 -16.74 -2.79 -15.89
C ASP A 92 -17.86 -3.75 -15.44
N LYS A 93 -17.55 -4.66 -14.53
CA LYS A 93 -18.52 -5.59 -13.95
C LYS A 93 -18.94 -5.13 -12.55
N VAL A 94 -20.19 -5.39 -12.21
CA VAL A 94 -20.67 -5.19 -10.85
C VAL A 94 -20.02 -6.21 -9.94
N MET A 95 -19.25 -5.72 -8.97
CA MET A 95 -18.59 -6.58 -7.97
C MET A 95 -19.47 -6.68 -6.71
N PRO A 96 -19.40 -7.82 -5.98
CA PRO A 96 -20.04 -7.93 -4.68
C PRO A 96 -19.60 -6.81 -3.72
N SER A 97 -20.48 -6.32 -2.88
CA SER A 97 -20.18 -5.25 -1.92
C SER A 97 -19.04 -5.56 -0.97
N ILE A 98 -18.78 -6.85 -0.72
CA ILE A 98 -17.65 -7.30 0.10
C ILE A 98 -16.30 -6.89 -0.51
N VAL A 99 -16.15 -6.92 -1.83
CA VAL A 99 -14.91 -6.52 -2.52
C VAL A 99 -14.61 -5.04 -2.27
N LEU A 100 -15.63 -4.19 -2.38
CA LEU A 100 -15.49 -2.76 -2.08
C LEU A 100 -15.11 -2.52 -0.63
N ARG A 101 -15.79 -3.18 0.32
CA ARG A 101 -15.48 -3.05 1.75
C ARG A 101 -14.07 -3.52 2.07
N MET A 102 -13.64 -4.65 1.51
CA MET A 102 -12.26 -5.13 1.68
C MET A 102 -11.26 -4.12 1.14
N HIS A 103 -11.48 -3.59 -0.07
CA HIS A 103 -10.60 -2.57 -0.65
C HIS A 103 -10.57 -1.25 0.14
N GLN A 104 -11.63 -0.93 0.87
CA GLN A 104 -11.67 0.24 1.74
C GLN A 104 -10.94 0.02 3.08
N ILE A 105 -10.96 -1.20 3.61
CA ILE A 105 -10.34 -1.54 4.91
C ILE A 105 -8.86 -1.91 4.77
N LEU A 106 -8.52 -2.71 3.77
CA LEU A 106 -7.16 -3.22 3.58
C LEU A 106 -6.07 -2.13 3.53
N PRO A 107 -6.25 -0.97 2.89
CA PRO A 107 -5.23 0.09 2.89
C PRO A 107 -4.86 0.59 4.28
N PHE A 108 -5.82 0.67 5.21
CA PHE A 108 -5.55 1.07 6.60
C PHE A 108 -4.72 0.02 7.33
N LEU A 109 -5.09 -1.26 7.18
CA LEU A 109 -4.32 -2.37 7.75
C LEU A 109 -2.92 -2.45 7.15
N THR A 110 -2.79 -2.25 5.85
CA THR A 110 -1.51 -2.22 5.14
C THR A 110 -0.64 -1.07 5.64
N THR A 111 -1.20 0.12 5.80
CA THR A 111 -0.49 1.30 6.31
C THR A 111 0.03 1.05 7.73
N LEU A 112 -0.82 0.52 8.60
CA LEU A 112 -0.46 0.22 9.99
C LEU A 112 0.64 -0.85 10.04
N SER A 113 0.45 -1.96 9.35
CA SER A 113 1.42 -3.06 9.28
C SER A 113 2.76 -2.59 8.71
N THR A 114 2.73 -1.84 7.62
CA THR A 114 3.95 -1.30 6.99
C THR A 114 4.66 -0.31 7.91
N GLY A 115 3.94 0.58 8.57
CA GLY A 115 4.51 1.55 9.52
C GLY A 115 5.23 0.85 10.68
N ILE A 116 4.60 -0.15 11.29
CA ILE A 116 5.19 -0.96 12.36
C ILE A 116 6.43 -1.70 11.84
N THR A 117 6.33 -2.33 10.67
CA THR A 117 7.45 -3.06 10.06
C THR A 117 8.65 -2.16 9.81
N LEU A 118 8.44 -0.99 9.22
CA LEU A 118 9.51 -0.03 8.95
C LEU A 118 10.13 0.50 10.25
N PHE A 119 9.34 0.66 11.30
CA PHE A 119 9.84 1.06 12.62
C PHE A 119 10.72 -0.03 13.24
N ILE A 120 10.32 -1.30 13.13
CA ILE A 120 11.12 -2.45 13.62
C ILE A 120 12.43 -2.58 12.82
N MET A 121 12.42 -2.26 11.53
CA MET A 121 13.56 -2.35 10.63
C MET A 121 14.49 -1.12 10.71
N LYS A 122 14.13 -0.09 11.44
CA LYS A 122 14.91 1.14 11.63
C LYS A 122 16.14 0.89 12.52
#